data_0164dc46333c97db36bcf7994a194367
#
_entry.id   0164dc46333c97db36bcf7994a194367
#
_cell.length_a   1.000
_cell.length_b   1.000
_cell.length_c   1.000
_cell.angle_alpha   90.00
_cell.angle_beta   90.00
_cell.angle_gamma   90.00
#
_symmetry.space_group_name_H-M   'P 1'
#
loop_
_entity.id
_entity.type
_entity.pdbx_description
1 polymer ?
#
loop_
_entity_poly.entity_id
_entity_poly.type
_entity_poly.pdbx_seq_one_letter_code
_entity_poly.pdbx_strand_id
1 'polypeptide(L)'
;MDGINSLFLLGGLLLFLSVISTTLSARLGLPLLLMFLGVGMLAGEEGIGGIEFDNFFTATVIGQLALAVILLDGGLRTRFESFRIALKPASVLASWGVIATVALLGIFATFYMGLDWRFGVLMAAIVGSTDAGAVFSLLRNSGVRLNERVQATLEIESGANDPMAIFLVTALIALTMNPEKSGVASFLWMLVQQLGFGLAMGFVGGKVLSRLMRRLNLAEGLYALMIVSGGLLMFAFTNLIGGSGFLAVYLTGVFIGNQHSHATEHVLRVMDGLAWLAQASMFVVLGLLVTPTRLWEHGLDALVLAAFLMLVARPLAVVSSIWKFHYNKRELAYISWVGLRGAVPITLAMMPLMMGVPNARLLFDVAFAVVILSLLIQGATIPMVAHWLRVSVPPKPEPKDSREIWLSESASVPLLAYEVVADSDVEGMHPDEVAHDLDLLATRCFALIRNHKREELGLDTRLKAGDVAWYIVPEHQVETLAKRFAETGSSMSLSQSFFGEFVVNPSSLAGDLAMAYGLQLDEAESNLTLRQLFKKRFEGVPVEGDRIHIGGFVLTVKETDKDGSMKWLGLKVPS
;
A
#
# COMPACT_ATOMS: atom_id res chain seq x y z
N MET A 1 0.88 34.32 27.07
CA MET A 1 2.06 33.79 26.33
C MET A 1 2.45 32.39 26.82
N ASP A 2 2.32 32.10 28.09
CA ASP A 2 2.71 30.79 28.65
C ASP A 2 1.91 29.61 28.08
N GLY A 3 0.60 29.77 27.83
CA GLY A 3 -0.21 28.71 27.23
C GLY A 3 0.17 28.36 25.80
N ILE A 4 0.62 29.33 24.99
CA ILE A 4 1.07 29.08 23.61
C ILE A 4 2.42 28.34 23.60
N ASN A 5 3.34 28.77 24.47
CA ASN A 5 4.64 28.14 24.62
C ASN A 5 4.49 26.70 25.14
N SER A 6 3.55 26.45 26.05
CA SER A 6 3.24 25.12 26.55
C SER A 6 2.71 24.20 25.43
N LEU A 7 1.85 24.72 24.56
CA LEU A 7 1.34 23.97 23.40
C LEU A 7 2.45 23.63 22.39
N PHE A 8 3.35 24.57 22.09
CA PHE A 8 4.50 24.31 21.22
C PHE A 8 5.48 23.30 21.84
N LEU A 9 5.77 23.44 23.13
CA LEU A 9 6.63 22.50 23.85
C LEU A 9 6.03 21.11 23.84
N LEU A 10 4.74 21.00 24.14
CA LEU A 10 4.03 19.74 24.17
C LEU A 10 3.96 19.08 22.78
N GLY A 11 3.45 19.80 21.78
CA GLY A 11 3.34 19.28 20.41
C GLY A 11 4.70 18.88 19.84
N GLY A 12 5.72 19.74 20.04
CA GLY A 12 7.09 19.44 19.60
C GLY A 12 7.67 18.22 20.30
N LEU A 13 7.47 18.08 21.63
CA LEU A 13 7.95 16.93 22.40
C LEU A 13 7.26 15.64 21.96
N LEU A 14 5.94 15.65 21.77
CA LEU A 14 5.19 14.48 21.35
C LEU A 14 5.60 13.99 19.95
N LEU A 15 5.76 14.91 18.98
CA LEU A 15 6.26 14.57 17.67
C LEU A 15 7.70 14.06 17.71
N PHE A 16 8.57 14.69 18.51
CA PHE A 16 9.95 14.24 18.67
C PHE A 16 10.05 12.85 19.28
N LEU A 17 9.29 12.57 20.35
CA LEU A 17 9.21 11.24 20.97
C LEU A 17 8.63 10.21 19.98
N SER A 18 7.65 10.60 19.19
CA SER A 18 7.07 9.73 18.15
C SER A 18 8.13 9.34 17.12
N VAL A 19 8.93 10.29 16.63
CA VAL A 19 10.02 9.99 15.68
C VAL A 19 11.07 9.07 16.31
N ILE A 20 11.48 9.31 17.56
CA ILE A 20 12.43 8.42 18.25
C ILE A 20 11.85 7.02 18.45
N SER A 21 10.56 6.92 18.76
CA SER A 21 9.90 5.62 18.96
C SER A 21 9.90 4.72 17.71
N THR A 22 10.13 5.29 16.51
CA THR A 22 10.27 4.51 15.27
C THR A 22 11.44 3.53 15.34
N THR A 23 12.53 3.90 15.99
CA THR A 23 13.69 3.02 16.17
C THR A 23 13.39 1.83 17.07
N LEU A 24 12.51 2.03 18.05
CA LEU A 24 12.03 0.97 18.94
C LEU A 24 11.05 0.04 18.23
N SER A 25 10.15 0.59 17.40
CA SER A 25 9.24 -0.17 16.52
C SER A 25 9.99 -1.19 15.69
N ALA A 26 11.08 -0.75 15.03
CA ALA A 26 11.89 -1.63 14.18
C ALA A 26 12.54 -2.77 14.98
N ARG A 27 12.91 -2.54 16.24
CA ARG A 27 13.51 -3.58 17.12
C ARG A 27 12.48 -4.55 17.68
N LEU A 28 11.28 -4.06 17.98
CA LEU A 28 10.19 -4.87 18.55
C LEU A 28 9.34 -5.59 17.50
N GLY A 29 9.49 -5.26 16.22
CA GLY A 29 8.64 -5.78 15.16
C GLY A 29 7.17 -5.32 15.24
N LEU A 30 6.91 -4.22 15.95
CA LEU A 30 5.57 -3.67 16.11
C LEU A 30 5.25 -2.68 14.98
N PRO A 31 3.97 -2.55 14.58
CA PRO A 31 3.55 -1.51 13.64
C PRO A 31 3.90 -0.11 14.16
N LEU A 32 4.49 0.72 13.31
CA LEU A 32 4.93 2.07 13.64
C LEU A 32 3.79 2.95 14.15
N LEU A 33 2.61 2.78 13.55
CA LEU A 33 1.39 3.52 13.93
C LEU A 33 0.97 3.25 15.37
N LEU A 34 1.19 2.04 15.86
CA LEU A 34 0.92 1.68 17.24
C LEU A 34 1.85 2.41 18.22
N MET A 35 3.10 2.69 17.81
CA MET A 35 4.03 3.47 18.62
C MET A 35 3.58 4.93 18.74
N PHE A 36 3.14 5.55 17.65
CA PHE A 36 2.60 6.91 17.68
C PHE A 36 1.37 7.02 18.58
N LEU A 37 0.47 6.04 18.43
CA LEU A 37 -0.71 5.90 19.27
C LEU A 37 -0.33 5.77 20.77
N GLY A 38 0.63 4.89 21.05
CA GLY A 38 1.14 4.67 22.40
C GLY A 38 1.75 5.93 23.03
N VAL A 39 2.51 6.72 22.25
CA VAL A 39 3.03 8.01 22.72
C VAL A 39 1.88 8.95 23.09
N GLY A 40 0.82 9.03 22.26
CA GLY A 40 -0.37 9.81 22.56
C GLY A 40 -1.10 9.34 23.84
N MET A 41 -1.29 8.03 23.99
CA MET A 41 -1.92 7.46 25.20
C MET A 41 -1.11 7.70 26.47
N LEU A 42 0.22 7.57 26.39
CA LEU A 42 1.11 7.86 27.54
C LEU A 42 1.11 9.34 27.92
N ALA A 43 0.90 10.22 26.96
CA ALA A 43 0.79 11.66 27.20
C ALA A 43 -0.61 12.08 27.66
N GLY A 44 -1.65 11.29 27.40
CA GLY A 44 -3.05 11.58 27.70
C GLY A 44 -3.38 11.64 29.20
N GLU A 45 -4.67 11.85 29.49
CA GLU A 45 -5.20 12.09 30.84
C GLU A 45 -4.82 11.01 31.86
N GLU A 46 -4.96 9.74 31.52
CA GLU A 46 -4.61 8.60 32.40
C GLU A 46 -3.15 8.16 32.22
N GLY A 47 -2.39 8.78 31.33
CA GLY A 47 -0.99 8.47 31.08
C GLY A 47 -0.05 9.26 31.97
N ILE A 48 1.26 9.05 31.82
CA ILE A 48 2.31 9.75 32.56
C ILE A 48 2.26 11.28 32.33
N GLY A 49 1.79 11.70 31.15
CA GLY A 49 1.72 13.11 30.76
C GLY A 49 0.58 13.88 31.40
N GLY A 50 -0.52 13.22 31.78
CA GLY A 50 -1.68 13.84 32.44
C GLY A 50 -2.36 14.95 31.62
N ILE A 51 -2.29 14.87 30.27
CA ILE A 51 -2.84 15.89 29.38
C ILE A 51 -4.33 15.63 29.17
N GLU A 52 -5.16 16.50 29.69
CA GLU A 52 -6.60 16.50 29.40
C GLU A 52 -6.85 17.06 27.99
N PHE A 53 -7.24 16.21 27.07
CA PHE A 53 -7.58 16.58 25.70
C PHE A 53 -8.94 16.01 25.29
N ASP A 54 -9.98 16.81 25.42
CA ASP A 54 -11.38 16.43 25.14
C ASP A 54 -11.97 17.16 23.91
N ASN A 55 -11.12 17.79 23.11
CA ASN A 55 -11.59 18.58 21.97
C ASN A 55 -11.73 17.72 20.69
N PHE A 56 -12.87 17.03 20.58
CA PHE A 56 -13.19 16.20 19.39
C PHE A 56 -13.23 16.99 18.09
N PHE A 57 -13.61 18.27 18.13
CA PHE A 57 -13.61 19.12 16.93
C PHE A 57 -12.19 19.31 16.39
N THR A 58 -11.26 19.72 17.24
CA THR A 58 -9.84 19.89 16.88
C THR A 58 -9.23 18.57 16.39
N ALA A 59 -9.52 17.47 17.07
CA ALA A 59 -9.06 16.15 16.67
C ALA A 59 -9.60 15.73 15.29
N THR A 60 -10.88 16.02 15.01
CA THR A 60 -11.48 15.74 13.72
C THR A 60 -10.85 16.57 12.61
N VAL A 61 -10.60 17.86 12.84
CA VAL A 61 -9.93 18.74 11.86
C VAL A 61 -8.53 18.23 11.55
N ILE A 62 -7.74 17.90 12.58
CA ILE A 62 -6.39 17.32 12.40
C ILE A 62 -6.48 15.98 11.68
N GLY A 63 -7.41 15.11 12.07
CA GLY A 63 -7.62 13.79 11.47
C GLY A 63 -8.00 13.87 9.99
N GLN A 64 -8.94 14.74 9.63
CA GLN A 64 -9.35 14.93 8.23
C GLN A 64 -8.24 15.54 7.37
N LEU A 65 -7.52 16.53 7.89
CA LEU A 65 -6.37 17.13 7.21
C LEU A 65 -5.28 16.09 6.97
N ALA A 66 -4.93 15.35 8.01
CA ALA A 66 -3.92 14.30 7.93
C ALA A 66 -4.34 13.20 6.93
N LEU A 67 -5.60 12.73 7.00
CA LEU A 67 -6.12 11.73 6.10
C LEU A 67 -6.12 12.21 4.65
N ALA A 68 -6.48 13.47 4.37
CA ALA A 68 -6.41 14.04 3.03
C ALA A 68 -4.97 14.04 2.48
N VAL A 69 -3.98 14.38 3.31
CA VAL A 69 -2.55 14.35 2.92
C VAL A 69 -2.07 12.91 2.68
N ILE A 70 -2.45 11.98 3.55
CA ILE A 70 -2.10 10.54 3.44
C ILE A 70 -2.69 9.94 2.16
N LEU A 71 -3.97 10.23 1.87
CA LEU A 71 -4.62 9.75 0.64
C LEU A 71 -4.05 10.38 -0.62
N LEU A 72 -3.65 11.66 -0.56
CA LEU A 72 -2.94 12.31 -1.66
C LEU A 72 -1.61 11.61 -1.94
N ASP A 73 -0.81 11.33 -0.91
CA ASP A 73 0.45 10.59 -1.03
C ASP A 73 0.23 9.17 -1.56
N GLY A 74 -0.76 8.45 -1.02
CA GLY A 74 -1.16 7.13 -1.51
C GLY A 74 -1.54 7.14 -2.99
N GLY A 75 -2.32 8.14 -3.41
CA GLY A 75 -2.67 8.35 -4.81
C GLY A 75 -1.45 8.63 -5.69
N LEU A 76 -0.53 9.51 -5.26
CA LEU A 76 0.71 9.81 -5.98
C LEU A 76 1.59 8.57 -6.23
N ARG A 77 1.53 7.58 -5.35
CA ARG A 77 2.31 6.34 -5.46
C ARG A 77 1.60 5.23 -6.23
N THR A 78 0.29 5.34 -6.44
CA THR A 78 -0.50 4.34 -7.14
C THR A 78 -0.26 4.40 -8.65
N ARG A 79 0.24 3.31 -9.24
CA ARG A 79 0.55 3.23 -10.67
C ARG A 79 -0.69 2.89 -11.51
N PHE A 80 -0.76 3.39 -12.74
CA PHE A 80 -1.83 3.01 -13.68
C PHE A 80 -1.79 1.52 -14.05
N GLU A 81 -0.61 0.89 -14.04
CA GLU A 81 -0.49 -0.56 -14.27
C GLU A 81 -1.28 -1.36 -13.23
N SER A 82 -1.27 -0.93 -11.95
CA SER A 82 -2.05 -1.56 -10.88
C SER A 82 -3.54 -1.59 -11.20
N PHE A 83 -4.09 -0.51 -11.76
CA PHE A 83 -5.50 -0.46 -12.17
C PHE A 83 -5.82 -1.45 -13.29
N ARG A 84 -4.92 -1.66 -14.22
CA ARG A 84 -5.10 -2.64 -15.30
C ARG A 84 -5.22 -4.06 -14.78
N ILE A 85 -4.46 -4.40 -13.74
CA ILE A 85 -4.41 -5.74 -13.15
C ILE A 85 -5.62 -5.97 -12.24
N ALA A 86 -5.94 -5.02 -11.37
CA ALA A 86 -6.80 -5.25 -10.22
C ALA A 86 -8.04 -4.33 -10.12
N LEU A 87 -8.30 -3.41 -11.07
CA LEU A 87 -9.41 -2.46 -10.97
C LEU A 87 -10.76 -3.14 -10.72
N LYS A 88 -11.11 -4.15 -11.51
CA LYS A 88 -12.41 -4.84 -11.38
C LYS A 88 -12.56 -5.56 -10.02
N PRO A 89 -11.64 -6.48 -9.64
CA PRO A 89 -11.77 -7.18 -8.37
C PRO A 89 -11.68 -6.22 -7.16
N ALA A 90 -10.76 -5.25 -7.20
CA ALA A 90 -10.61 -4.27 -6.12
C ALA A 90 -11.84 -3.36 -5.98
N SER A 91 -12.46 -2.92 -7.08
CA SER A 91 -13.70 -2.13 -7.04
C SER A 91 -14.87 -2.92 -6.45
N VAL A 92 -15.00 -4.21 -6.80
CA VAL A 92 -16.03 -5.07 -6.18
C VAL A 92 -15.76 -5.28 -4.70
N LEU A 93 -14.48 -5.45 -4.33
CA LEU A 93 -14.08 -5.61 -2.95
C LEU A 93 -14.30 -4.33 -2.12
N ALA A 94 -13.97 -3.16 -2.68
CA ALA A 94 -14.18 -1.86 -2.04
C ALA A 94 -15.65 -1.45 -1.94
N SER A 95 -16.54 -2.00 -2.76
CA SER A 95 -17.99 -1.72 -2.71
C SER A 95 -18.76 -2.85 -2.04
N TRP A 96 -18.96 -3.97 -2.72
CA TRP A 96 -19.69 -5.13 -2.18
C TRP A 96 -18.99 -5.71 -0.96
N GLY A 97 -17.65 -5.81 -0.97
CA GLY A 97 -16.89 -6.36 0.16
C GLY A 97 -17.07 -5.54 1.43
N VAL A 98 -17.07 -4.21 1.33
CA VAL A 98 -17.35 -3.32 2.48
C VAL A 98 -18.78 -3.50 2.95
N ILE A 99 -19.78 -3.48 2.04
CA ILE A 99 -21.20 -3.69 2.39
C ILE A 99 -21.40 -5.04 3.07
N ALA A 100 -20.82 -6.11 2.53
CA ALA A 100 -20.92 -7.46 3.10
C ALA A 100 -20.27 -7.53 4.49
N THR A 101 -19.08 -6.93 4.66
CA THR A 101 -18.41 -6.85 5.97
C THR A 101 -19.26 -6.11 6.98
N VAL A 102 -19.81 -4.95 6.59
CA VAL A 102 -20.65 -4.11 7.45
C VAL A 102 -21.96 -4.84 7.80
N ALA A 103 -22.59 -5.53 6.86
CA ALA A 103 -23.79 -6.30 7.12
C ALA A 103 -23.54 -7.46 8.08
N LEU A 104 -22.52 -8.27 7.82
CA LEU A 104 -22.18 -9.43 8.66
C LEU A 104 -21.78 -9.00 10.08
N LEU A 105 -20.86 -8.06 10.19
CA LEU A 105 -20.40 -7.57 11.49
C LEU A 105 -21.51 -6.78 12.21
N GLY A 106 -22.31 -5.99 11.48
CA GLY A 106 -23.40 -5.21 12.06
C GLY A 106 -24.50 -6.08 12.64
N ILE A 107 -24.90 -7.15 11.93
CA ILE A 107 -25.83 -8.16 12.45
C ILE A 107 -25.24 -8.80 13.71
N PHE A 108 -23.99 -9.25 13.64
CA PHE A 108 -23.32 -9.87 14.80
C PHE A 108 -23.23 -8.92 16.00
N ALA A 109 -22.80 -7.66 15.80
CA ALA A 109 -22.72 -6.66 16.85
C ALA A 109 -24.08 -6.36 17.50
N THR A 110 -25.13 -6.27 16.71
CA THR A 110 -26.51 -6.08 17.18
C THR A 110 -26.92 -7.20 18.14
N PHE A 111 -26.73 -8.46 17.74
CA PHE A 111 -27.13 -9.60 18.58
C PHE A 111 -26.20 -9.79 19.79
N TYR A 112 -24.89 -9.62 19.60
CA TYR A 112 -23.91 -9.84 20.66
C TYR A 112 -23.96 -8.76 21.75
N MET A 113 -24.03 -7.48 21.36
CA MET A 113 -24.06 -6.36 22.32
C MET A 113 -25.47 -5.97 22.75
N GLY A 114 -26.52 -6.56 22.17
CA GLY A 114 -27.92 -6.20 22.47
C GLY A 114 -28.29 -4.77 22.06
N LEU A 115 -27.59 -4.20 21.04
CA LEU A 115 -27.83 -2.86 20.55
C LEU A 115 -28.99 -2.82 19.54
N ASP A 116 -29.59 -1.63 19.38
CA ASP A 116 -30.46 -1.41 18.21
C ASP A 116 -29.64 -1.65 16.91
N TRP A 117 -30.27 -2.27 15.92
CA TRP A 117 -29.58 -2.65 14.68
C TRP A 117 -28.88 -1.48 13.98
N ARG A 118 -29.36 -0.24 14.12
CA ARG A 118 -28.75 0.96 13.54
C ARG A 118 -27.38 1.23 14.14
N PHE A 119 -27.24 1.05 15.45
CA PHE A 119 -25.97 1.22 16.15
C PHE A 119 -24.99 0.06 15.85
N GLY A 120 -25.50 -1.19 15.77
CA GLY A 120 -24.68 -2.32 15.40
C GLY A 120 -24.11 -2.19 13.97
N VAL A 121 -24.93 -1.77 13.01
CA VAL A 121 -24.50 -1.53 11.63
C VAL A 121 -23.61 -0.30 11.53
N LEU A 122 -23.88 0.77 12.31
CA LEU A 122 -23.01 1.96 12.36
C LEU A 122 -21.63 1.62 12.92
N MET A 123 -21.55 0.82 14.00
CA MET A 123 -20.31 0.29 14.54
C MET A 123 -19.51 -0.47 13.46
N ALA A 124 -20.19 -1.36 12.75
CA ALA A 124 -19.57 -2.14 11.69
C ALA A 124 -19.08 -1.26 10.51
N ALA A 125 -19.83 -0.22 10.16
CA ALA A 125 -19.43 0.73 9.12
C ALA A 125 -18.21 1.54 9.50
N ILE A 126 -18.11 1.96 10.77
CA ILE A 126 -16.94 2.68 11.31
C ILE A 126 -15.68 1.84 11.15
N VAL A 127 -15.71 0.56 11.53
CA VAL A 127 -14.54 -0.32 11.42
C VAL A 127 -14.45 -1.03 10.05
N GLY A 128 -15.24 -0.60 9.06
CA GLY A 128 -15.35 -1.28 7.76
C GLY A 128 -14.17 -1.05 6.81
N SER A 129 -13.46 0.07 6.89
CA SER A 129 -12.33 0.40 5.99
C SER A 129 -11.03 -0.32 6.38
N THR A 130 -10.12 -0.49 5.40
CA THR A 130 -8.81 -1.14 5.59
C THR A 130 -7.68 -0.20 5.18
N ASP A 131 -6.51 -0.35 5.77
CA ASP A 131 -5.32 0.49 5.56
C ASP A 131 -4.19 -0.30 4.88
N ALA A 132 -4.07 -0.17 3.56
CA ALA A 132 -2.98 -0.78 2.80
C ALA A 132 -1.65 -0.03 2.99
N GLY A 133 -1.65 1.26 3.31
CA GLY A 133 -0.43 2.02 3.56
C GLY A 133 0.38 1.44 4.71
N ALA A 134 -0.29 1.14 5.83
CA ALA A 134 0.30 0.46 6.97
C ALA A 134 0.80 -0.94 6.60
N VAL A 135 0.04 -1.71 5.82
CA VAL A 135 0.42 -3.06 5.34
C VAL A 135 1.71 -3.01 4.52
N PHE A 136 1.78 -2.13 3.52
CA PHE A 136 2.98 -2.04 2.67
C PHE A 136 4.20 -1.50 3.40
N SER A 137 4.01 -0.64 4.40
CA SER A 137 5.10 -0.21 5.28
C SER A 137 5.69 -1.39 6.06
N LEU A 138 4.85 -2.26 6.63
CA LEU A 138 5.28 -3.46 7.35
C LEU A 138 6.00 -4.46 6.44
N LEU A 139 5.48 -4.70 5.24
CA LEU A 139 6.05 -5.61 4.26
C LEU A 139 7.43 -5.13 3.77
N ARG A 140 7.57 -3.84 3.47
CA ARG A 140 8.85 -3.23 3.08
C ARG A 140 9.91 -3.37 4.17
N ASN A 141 9.54 -3.07 5.41
CA ASN A 141 10.45 -3.20 6.54
C ASN A 141 10.90 -4.65 6.80
N SER A 142 10.07 -5.62 6.39
CA SER A 142 10.35 -7.05 6.51
C SER A 142 10.99 -7.67 5.27
N GLY A 143 11.26 -6.87 4.22
CA GLY A 143 11.83 -7.35 2.95
C GLY A 143 10.90 -8.31 2.18
N VAL A 144 9.61 -8.33 2.48
CA VAL A 144 8.63 -9.21 1.83
C VAL A 144 8.01 -8.51 0.64
N ARG A 145 8.14 -9.10 -0.54
CA ARG A 145 7.50 -8.65 -1.77
C ARG A 145 6.32 -9.55 -2.10
N LEU A 146 5.15 -8.95 -2.32
CA LEU A 146 3.95 -9.67 -2.73
C LEU A 146 3.88 -9.85 -4.24
N ASN A 147 3.09 -10.84 -4.66
CA ASN A 147 2.63 -10.96 -6.03
C ASN A 147 1.87 -9.68 -6.46
N GLU A 148 2.13 -9.19 -7.68
CA GLU A 148 1.56 -7.93 -8.20
C GLU A 148 0.03 -7.86 -8.15
N ARG A 149 -0.67 -9.00 -8.38
CA ARG A 149 -2.13 -9.06 -8.33
C ARG A 149 -2.64 -8.78 -6.92
N VAL A 150 -2.05 -9.42 -5.91
CA VAL A 150 -2.41 -9.22 -4.50
C VAL A 150 -2.09 -7.79 -4.08
N GLN A 151 -0.88 -7.31 -4.43
CA GLN A 151 -0.46 -5.95 -4.11
C GLN A 151 -1.41 -4.91 -4.72
N ALA A 152 -1.65 -4.96 -6.03
CA ALA A 152 -2.53 -4.03 -6.73
C ALA A 152 -3.97 -4.06 -6.20
N THR A 153 -4.46 -5.26 -5.83
CA THR A 153 -5.80 -5.41 -5.25
C THR A 153 -5.92 -4.69 -3.91
N LEU A 154 -4.96 -4.90 -3.01
CA LEU A 154 -4.95 -4.27 -1.69
C LEU A 154 -4.79 -2.74 -1.79
N GLU A 155 -3.94 -2.27 -2.70
CA GLU A 155 -3.67 -0.85 -2.91
C GLU A 155 -4.91 -0.10 -3.42
N ILE A 156 -5.58 -0.63 -4.45
CA ILE A 156 -6.78 0.00 -5.02
C ILE A 156 -7.98 -0.18 -4.09
N GLU A 157 -8.12 -1.33 -3.42
CA GLU A 157 -9.17 -1.55 -2.44
C GLU A 157 -9.12 -0.49 -1.35
N SER A 158 -7.96 -0.31 -0.72
CA SER A 158 -7.80 0.64 0.38
C SER A 158 -8.09 2.09 -0.03
N GLY A 159 -7.61 2.50 -1.21
CA GLY A 159 -7.90 3.85 -1.71
C GLY A 159 -9.40 4.11 -2.03
N ALA A 160 -10.17 3.05 -2.30
CA ALA A 160 -11.58 3.13 -2.67
C ALA A 160 -12.54 2.77 -1.53
N ASN A 161 -12.13 1.96 -0.55
CA ASN A 161 -12.99 1.56 0.56
C ASN A 161 -13.19 2.67 1.61
N ASP A 162 -12.21 3.56 1.78
CA ASP A 162 -12.33 4.70 2.69
C ASP A 162 -13.50 5.63 2.31
N PRO A 163 -13.62 6.10 1.05
CA PRO A 163 -14.80 6.83 0.61
C PRO A 163 -16.12 6.07 0.81
N MET A 164 -16.11 4.74 0.61
CA MET A 164 -17.31 3.91 0.82
C MET A 164 -17.68 3.83 2.31
N ALA A 165 -16.71 3.66 3.21
CA ALA A 165 -16.92 3.63 4.64
C ALA A 165 -17.45 4.99 5.15
N ILE A 166 -16.88 6.10 4.69
CA ILE A 166 -17.34 7.46 5.01
C ILE A 166 -18.80 7.65 4.56
N PHE A 167 -19.12 7.22 3.33
CA PHE A 167 -20.47 7.25 2.81
C PHE A 167 -21.44 6.46 3.72
N LEU A 168 -21.09 5.21 4.07
CA LEU A 168 -21.94 4.36 4.90
C LEU A 168 -22.15 4.96 6.29
N VAL A 169 -21.10 5.45 6.94
CA VAL A 169 -21.19 6.09 8.26
C VAL A 169 -22.06 7.33 8.20
N THR A 170 -21.86 8.22 7.22
CA THR A 170 -22.67 9.44 7.07
C THR A 170 -24.14 9.12 6.80
N ALA A 171 -24.41 8.15 5.93
CA ALA A 171 -25.77 7.73 5.61
C ALA A 171 -26.47 7.05 6.80
N LEU A 172 -25.74 6.23 7.56
CA LEU A 172 -26.29 5.57 8.76
C LEU A 172 -26.54 6.55 9.92
N ILE A 173 -25.68 7.57 10.08
CA ILE A 173 -25.93 8.67 11.01
C ILE A 173 -27.20 9.42 10.61
N ALA A 174 -27.35 9.77 9.32
CA ALA A 174 -28.55 10.44 8.82
C ALA A 174 -29.81 9.59 9.05
N LEU A 175 -29.74 8.27 8.81
CA LEU A 175 -30.84 7.32 9.09
C LEU A 175 -31.17 7.23 10.59
N THR A 176 -30.17 7.30 11.45
CA THR A 176 -30.34 7.23 12.91
C THR A 176 -30.96 8.51 13.46
N MET A 177 -30.53 9.68 12.95
CA MET A 177 -30.98 10.99 13.43
C MET A 177 -32.32 11.42 12.81
N ASN A 178 -32.62 11.02 11.56
CA ASN A 178 -33.80 11.41 10.82
C ASN A 178 -34.46 10.22 10.07
N PRO A 179 -35.03 9.26 10.77
CA PRO A 179 -35.57 8.04 10.14
C PRO A 179 -36.67 8.28 9.09
N GLU A 180 -37.51 9.30 9.31
CA GLU A 180 -38.63 9.61 8.43
C GLU A 180 -38.24 10.18 7.06
N LYS A 181 -37.06 10.81 6.97
CA LYS A 181 -36.55 11.41 5.73
C LYS A 181 -35.60 10.51 4.96
N SER A 182 -35.22 9.37 5.52
CA SER A 182 -34.19 8.46 4.99
C SER A 182 -34.84 7.27 4.27
N GLY A 183 -35.06 7.42 2.96
CA GLY A 183 -35.53 6.33 2.10
C GLY A 183 -34.41 5.72 1.27
N VAL A 184 -34.64 4.53 0.70
CA VAL A 184 -33.67 3.85 -0.20
C VAL A 184 -33.28 4.73 -1.38
N ALA A 185 -34.22 5.49 -1.94
CA ALA A 185 -33.93 6.41 -3.05
C ALA A 185 -32.98 7.54 -2.64
N SER A 186 -33.15 8.10 -1.44
CA SER A 186 -32.25 9.12 -0.89
C SER A 186 -30.83 8.57 -0.66
N PHE A 187 -30.75 7.36 -0.14
CA PHE A 187 -29.48 6.65 0.05
C PHE A 187 -28.75 6.42 -1.28
N LEU A 188 -29.43 5.89 -2.28
CA LEU A 188 -28.84 5.67 -3.61
C LEU A 188 -28.43 6.98 -4.28
N TRP A 189 -29.24 8.03 -4.14
CA TRP A 189 -28.90 9.34 -4.66
C TRP A 189 -27.64 9.92 -4.00
N MET A 190 -27.53 9.83 -2.68
CA MET A 190 -26.36 10.24 -1.93
C MET A 190 -25.09 9.47 -2.36
N LEU A 191 -25.23 8.16 -2.60
CA LEU A 191 -24.14 7.32 -3.11
C LEU A 191 -23.65 7.81 -4.49
N VAL A 192 -24.59 7.98 -5.43
CA VAL A 192 -24.28 8.46 -6.78
C VAL A 192 -23.66 9.85 -6.74
N GLN A 193 -24.17 10.74 -5.91
CA GLN A 193 -23.66 12.08 -5.74
C GLN A 193 -22.24 12.08 -5.17
N GLN A 194 -22.00 11.37 -4.07
CA GLN A 194 -20.67 11.32 -3.43
C GLN A 194 -19.61 10.70 -4.35
N LEU A 195 -19.90 9.55 -4.95
CA LEU A 195 -18.95 8.89 -5.85
C LEU A 195 -18.82 9.66 -7.17
N GLY A 196 -19.91 10.11 -7.76
CA GLY A 196 -19.92 10.82 -9.04
C GLY A 196 -19.14 12.14 -8.98
N PHE A 197 -19.43 12.99 -8.00
CA PHE A 197 -18.68 14.24 -7.83
C PHE A 197 -17.24 13.98 -7.38
N GLY A 198 -16.99 12.99 -6.53
CA GLY A 198 -15.64 12.60 -6.12
C GLY A 198 -14.78 12.21 -7.33
N LEU A 199 -15.29 11.34 -8.21
CA LEU A 199 -14.63 10.93 -9.45
C LEU A 199 -14.40 12.11 -10.40
N ALA A 200 -15.45 12.90 -10.64
CA ALA A 200 -15.37 14.06 -11.56
C ALA A 200 -14.35 15.08 -11.08
N MET A 201 -14.42 15.44 -9.79
CA MET A 201 -13.50 16.44 -9.21
C MET A 201 -12.08 15.92 -9.08
N GLY A 202 -11.88 14.64 -8.80
CA GLY A 202 -10.55 14.02 -8.81
C GLY A 202 -9.90 14.07 -10.20
N PHE A 203 -10.67 13.78 -11.25
CA PHE A 203 -10.20 13.90 -12.63
C PHE A 203 -9.90 15.35 -13.04
N VAL A 204 -10.78 16.28 -12.70
CA VAL A 204 -10.59 17.70 -12.97
C VAL A 204 -9.37 18.24 -12.20
N GLY A 205 -9.28 17.96 -10.89
CA GLY A 205 -8.17 18.35 -10.03
C GLY A 205 -6.84 17.81 -10.54
N GLY A 206 -6.79 16.52 -10.86
CA GLY A 206 -5.61 15.88 -11.45
C GLY A 206 -5.17 16.55 -12.75
N LYS A 207 -6.09 16.80 -13.68
CA LYS A 207 -5.77 17.49 -14.94
C LYS A 207 -5.32 18.94 -14.74
N VAL A 208 -6.00 19.69 -13.88
CA VAL A 208 -5.69 21.12 -13.64
C VAL A 208 -4.32 21.25 -12.99
N LEU A 209 -4.07 20.51 -11.89
CA LEU A 209 -2.80 20.58 -11.18
C LEU A 209 -1.64 20.07 -12.03
N SER A 210 -1.82 18.98 -12.78
CA SER A 210 -0.81 18.49 -13.72
C SER A 210 -0.49 19.52 -14.82
N ARG A 211 -1.48 20.26 -15.30
CA ARG A 211 -1.26 21.31 -16.29
C ARG A 211 -0.54 22.52 -15.68
N LEU A 212 -0.85 22.87 -14.43
CA LEU A 212 -0.17 23.92 -13.69
C LEU A 212 1.30 23.57 -13.44
N MET A 213 1.59 22.32 -13.00
CA MET A 213 2.96 21.83 -12.81
C MET A 213 3.83 22.01 -14.06
N ARG A 214 3.27 21.71 -15.24
CA ARG A 214 3.99 21.86 -16.52
C ARG A 214 4.15 23.27 -17.04
N ARG A 215 3.29 24.21 -16.58
CA ARG A 215 3.28 25.60 -17.07
C ARG A 215 4.01 26.58 -16.16
N LEU A 216 4.08 26.26 -14.89
CA LEU A 216 4.66 27.13 -13.88
C LEU A 216 6.08 26.69 -13.57
N ASN A 217 7.03 27.59 -13.76
CA ASN A 217 8.42 27.39 -13.30
C ASN A 217 8.51 27.83 -11.84
N LEU A 218 8.33 26.88 -10.93
CA LEU A 218 8.40 27.09 -9.49
C LEU A 218 9.73 26.58 -8.94
N ALA A 219 10.14 27.16 -7.81
CA ALA A 219 11.22 26.54 -7.03
C ALA A 219 10.78 25.14 -6.55
N GLU A 220 11.72 24.20 -6.49
CA GLU A 220 11.45 22.76 -6.26
C GLU A 220 10.47 22.46 -5.10
N GLY A 221 10.67 23.08 -3.93
CA GLY A 221 9.77 22.89 -2.78
C GLY A 221 8.36 23.43 -2.97
N LEU A 222 8.17 24.42 -3.87
CA LEU A 222 6.85 25.02 -4.10
C LEU A 222 5.91 24.11 -4.91
N TYR A 223 6.43 23.17 -5.69
CA TYR A 223 5.59 22.16 -6.36
C TYR A 223 4.83 21.30 -5.36
N ALA A 224 5.49 20.82 -4.31
CA ALA A 224 4.83 20.04 -3.29
C ALA A 224 3.76 20.85 -2.53
N LEU A 225 4.06 22.10 -2.18
CA LEU A 225 3.08 23.00 -1.54
C LEU A 225 1.88 23.26 -2.45
N MET A 226 2.10 23.47 -3.75
CA MET A 226 1.03 23.64 -4.73
C MET A 226 0.13 22.40 -4.82
N ILE A 227 0.72 21.20 -4.80
CA ILE A 227 -0.03 19.94 -4.88
C ILE A 227 -0.81 19.68 -3.58
N VAL A 228 -0.21 19.92 -2.42
CA VAL A 228 -0.90 19.77 -1.13
C VAL A 228 -2.05 20.79 -1.03
N SER A 229 -1.77 22.06 -1.28
CA SER A 229 -2.82 23.11 -1.23
C SER A 229 -3.91 22.89 -2.27
N GLY A 230 -3.55 22.51 -3.49
CA GLY A 230 -4.49 22.15 -4.55
C GLY A 230 -5.32 20.90 -4.20
N GLY A 231 -4.70 19.88 -3.61
CA GLY A 231 -5.40 18.71 -3.09
C GLY A 231 -6.42 19.07 -2.00
N LEU A 232 -6.03 19.91 -1.04
CA LEU A 232 -6.94 20.39 0.02
C LEU A 232 -8.08 21.24 -0.54
N LEU A 233 -7.83 22.09 -1.55
CA LEU A 233 -8.88 22.81 -2.25
C LEU A 233 -9.86 21.86 -2.93
N MET A 234 -9.37 20.82 -3.62
CA MET A 234 -10.21 19.78 -4.22
C MET A 234 -11.02 19.03 -3.17
N PHE A 235 -10.40 18.68 -2.05
CA PHE A 235 -11.07 18.05 -0.91
C PHE A 235 -12.24 18.90 -0.40
N ALA A 236 -11.97 20.16 -0.03
CA ALA A 236 -12.95 21.05 0.55
C ALA A 236 -14.08 21.37 -0.44
N PHE A 237 -13.73 21.71 -1.69
CA PHE A 237 -14.70 22.03 -2.73
C PHE A 237 -15.61 20.85 -3.06
N THR A 238 -15.04 19.64 -3.17
CA THR A 238 -15.82 18.43 -3.44
C THR A 238 -16.80 18.13 -2.30
N ASN A 239 -16.38 18.29 -1.05
CA ASN A 239 -17.27 18.14 0.11
C ASN A 239 -18.41 19.17 0.11
N LEU A 240 -18.12 20.44 -0.25
CA LEU A 240 -19.12 21.51 -0.33
C LEU A 240 -20.24 21.22 -1.34
N ILE A 241 -19.91 20.56 -2.46
CA ILE A 241 -20.92 20.17 -3.48
C ILE A 241 -21.57 18.82 -3.19
N GLY A 242 -21.27 18.20 -2.03
CA GLY A 242 -21.84 16.91 -1.61
C GLY A 242 -21.15 15.68 -2.23
N GLY A 243 -19.95 15.84 -2.78
CA GLY A 243 -19.12 14.75 -3.27
C GLY A 243 -18.16 14.21 -2.19
N SER A 244 -17.50 13.09 -2.47
CA SER A 244 -16.44 12.55 -1.60
C SER A 244 -15.11 13.27 -1.87
N GLY A 245 -14.72 14.19 -0.97
CA GLY A 245 -13.46 14.92 -1.06
C GLY A 245 -12.24 13.99 -0.94
N PHE A 246 -12.34 12.93 -0.16
CA PHE A 246 -11.27 11.93 -0.02
C PHE A 246 -11.00 11.17 -1.33
N LEU A 247 -12.07 10.76 -2.04
CA LEU A 247 -11.95 10.16 -3.36
C LEU A 247 -11.36 11.13 -4.38
N ALA A 248 -11.77 12.39 -4.34
CA ALA A 248 -11.25 13.41 -5.23
C ALA A 248 -9.75 13.65 -5.03
N VAL A 249 -9.29 13.75 -3.78
CA VAL A 249 -7.86 13.92 -3.45
C VAL A 249 -7.03 12.71 -3.85
N TYR A 250 -7.49 11.49 -3.55
CA TYR A 250 -6.82 10.26 -3.94
C TYR A 250 -6.62 10.18 -5.46
N LEU A 251 -7.69 10.39 -6.23
CA LEU A 251 -7.60 10.37 -7.70
C LEU A 251 -6.75 11.52 -8.26
N THR A 252 -6.82 12.71 -7.65
CA THR A 252 -5.92 13.81 -8.01
C THR A 252 -4.47 13.38 -7.86
N GLY A 253 -4.12 12.71 -6.76
CA GLY A 253 -2.80 12.13 -6.53
C GLY A 253 -2.42 11.12 -7.61
N VAL A 254 -3.31 10.17 -7.94
CA VAL A 254 -3.08 9.15 -8.99
C VAL A 254 -2.74 9.81 -10.33
N PHE A 255 -3.49 10.84 -10.74
CA PHE A 255 -3.24 11.53 -12.01
C PHE A 255 -1.90 12.26 -12.04
N ILE A 256 -1.49 12.86 -10.93
CA ILE A 256 -0.22 13.59 -10.83
C ILE A 256 0.95 12.62 -10.75
N GLY A 257 0.86 11.58 -9.91
CA GLY A 257 1.93 10.62 -9.66
C GLY A 257 2.34 9.80 -10.89
N ASN A 258 1.39 9.61 -11.83
CA ASN A 258 1.68 8.90 -13.09
C ASN A 258 2.23 9.82 -14.20
N GLN A 259 2.63 11.06 -13.87
CA GLN A 259 3.33 11.93 -14.81
C GLN A 259 4.83 11.83 -14.59
N HIS A 260 5.55 11.39 -15.61
CA HIS A 260 7.00 11.35 -15.56
C HIS A 260 7.56 12.77 -15.80
N SER A 261 7.92 13.47 -14.73
CA SER A 261 8.49 14.81 -14.78
C SER A 261 9.37 15.08 -13.54
N HIS A 262 10.36 15.94 -13.70
CA HIS A 262 11.23 16.40 -12.61
C HIS A 262 10.43 16.96 -11.42
N ALA A 263 9.38 17.72 -11.69
CA ALA A 263 8.50 18.26 -10.67
C ALA A 263 7.79 17.14 -9.86
N THR A 264 7.38 16.05 -10.50
CA THR A 264 6.73 14.91 -9.82
C THR A 264 7.68 14.22 -8.84
N GLU A 265 8.94 14.04 -9.20
CA GLU A 265 9.95 13.46 -8.31
C GLU A 265 10.16 14.30 -7.05
N HIS A 266 10.25 15.62 -7.21
CA HIS A 266 10.35 16.54 -6.06
C HIS A 266 9.10 16.50 -5.16
N VAL A 267 7.92 16.46 -5.77
CA VAL A 267 6.66 16.31 -5.03
C VAL A 267 6.68 15.03 -4.20
N LEU A 268 7.00 13.89 -4.78
CA LEU A 268 7.05 12.59 -4.08
C LEU A 268 8.02 12.61 -2.90
N ARG A 269 9.18 13.23 -3.06
CA ARG A 269 10.20 13.32 -2.01
C ARG A 269 9.75 14.16 -0.82
N VAL A 270 9.09 15.28 -1.06
CA VAL A 270 8.54 16.15 0.01
C VAL A 270 7.31 15.52 0.65
N MET A 271 6.44 14.91 -0.18
CA MET A 271 5.23 14.23 0.30
C MET A 271 5.53 13.08 1.25
N ASP A 272 6.65 12.39 1.08
CA ASP A 272 7.07 11.34 2.02
C ASP A 272 7.16 11.88 3.46
N GLY A 273 7.87 12.98 3.67
CA GLY A 273 7.97 13.61 4.98
C GLY A 273 6.63 14.17 5.51
N LEU A 274 5.82 14.77 4.64
CA LEU A 274 4.51 15.31 4.99
C LEU A 274 3.51 14.21 5.37
N ALA A 275 3.51 13.08 4.66
CA ALA A 275 2.67 11.94 4.97
C ALA A 275 3.04 11.33 6.33
N TRP A 276 4.34 11.18 6.64
CA TRP A 276 4.79 10.74 7.96
C TRP A 276 4.39 11.72 9.07
N LEU A 277 4.55 13.02 8.85
CA LEU A 277 4.11 14.04 9.81
C LEU A 277 2.59 13.97 10.04
N ALA A 278 1.82 13.83 8.97
CA ALA A 278 0.37 13.69 9.04
C ALA A 278 -0.04 12.44 9.83
N GLN A 279 0.56 11.29 9.54
CA GLN A 279 0.32 10.04 10.27
C GLN A 279 0.67 10.17 11.75
N ALA A 280 1.88 10.66 12.06
CA ALA A 280 2.32 10.83 13.46
C ALA A 280 1.39 11.78 14.22
N SER A 281 1.07 12.94 13.66
CA SER A 281 0.18 13.92 14.28
C SER A 281 -1.20 13.35 14.56
N MET A 282 -1.77 12.65 13.57
CA MET A 282 -3.09 12.03 13.67
C MET A 282 -3.11 10.97 14.78
N PHE A 283 -2.19 9.99 14.75
CA PHE A 283 -2.19 8.92 15.74
C PHE A 283 -1.86 9.40 17.16
N VAL A 284 -1.00 10.39 17.32
CA VAL A 284 -0.73 11.01 18.61
C VAL A 284 -1.97 11.70 19.17
N VAL A 285 -2.66 12.50 18.36
CA VAL A 285 -3.90 13.19 18.77
C VAL A 285 -5.00 12.17 19.08
N LEU A 286 -5.14 11.13 18.28
CA LEU A 286 -6.08 10.04 18.54
C LEU A 286 -5.73 9.31 19.84
N GLY A 287 -4.44 9.11 20.13
CA GLY A 287 -3.97 8.54 21.40
C GLY A 287 -4.29 9.39 22.62
N LEU A 288 -4.19 10.72 22.49
CA LEU A 288 -4.56 11.67 23.56
C LEU A 288 -6.05 11.63 23.93
N LEU A 289 -6.92 11.31 22.96
CA LEU A 289 -8.39 11.23 23.18
C LEU A 289 -8.84 9.99 23.95
N VAL A 290 -7.97 9.02 24.08
CA VAL A 290 -8.31 7.71 24.62
C VAL A 290 -8.00 7.62 26.10
N THR A 291 -8.97 7.13 26.85
CA THR A 291 -8.83 6.76 28.24
C THR A 291 -8.62 5.24 28.36
N PRO A 292 -7.42 4.75 28.72
CA PRO A 292 -7.10 3.33 28.85
C PRO A 292 -8.07 2.52 29.70
N THR A 293 -8.57 3.09 30.80
CA THR A 293 -9.54 2.44 31.69
C THR A 293 -10.82 2.04 30.94
N ARG A 294 -11.38 2.92 30.10
CA ARG A 294 -12.56 2.63 29.29
C ARG A 294 -12.31 1.57 28.22
N LEU A 295 -11.12 1.61 27.62
CA LEU A 295 -10.74 0.55 26.68
C LEU A 295 -10.73 -0.82 27.34
N TRP A 296 -10.32 -0.87 28.61
CA TRP A 296 -10.33 -2.12 29.37
C TRP A 296 -11.74 -2.60 29.69
N GLU A 297 -12.66 -1.69 30.04
CA GLU A 297 -14.07 -2.01 30.30
C GLU A 297 -14.76 -2.64 29.09
N HIS A 298 -14.47 -2.15 27.88
CA HIS A 298 -15.02 -2.67 26.62
C HIS A 298 -14.07 -3.63 25.88
N GLY A 299 -12.97 -4.01 26.50
CA GLY A 299 -11.91 -4.79 25.86
C GLY A 299 -12.36 -6.17 25.40
N LEU A 300 -13.23 -6.84 26.17
CA LEU A 300 -13.77 -8.15 25.78
C LEU A 300 -14.72 -8.05 24.59
N ASP A 301 -15.60 -7.05 24.57
CA ASP A 301 -16.53 -6.82 23.46
C ASP A 301 -15.77 -6.50 22.19
N ALA A 302 -14.77 -5.61 22.28
CA ALA A 302 -13.89 -5.28 21.17
C ALA A 302 -13.10 -6.49 20.66
N LEU A 303 -12.61 -7.36 21.56
CA LEU A 303 -11.89 -8.57 21.19
C LEU A 303 -12.79 -9.55 20.40
N VAL A 304 -14.02 -9.76 20.87
CA VAL A 304 -15.00 -10.64 20.20
C VAL A 304 -15.39 -10.08 18.84
N LEU A 305 -15.66 -8.76 18.76
CA LEU A 305 -15.97 -8.09 17.50
C LEU A 305 -14.79 -8.13 16.52
N ALA A 306 -13.57 -7.86 17.00
CA ALA A 306 -12.36 -7.94 16.20
C ALA A 306 -12.12 -9.37 15.70
N ALA A 307 -12.26 -10.37 16.55
CA ALA A 307 -12.13 -11.78 16.16
C ALA A 307 -13.18 -12.17 15.10
N PHE A 308 -14.45 -11.80 15.29
CA PHE A 308 -15.49 -12.05 14.30
C PHE A 308 -15.21 -11.33 12.98
N LEU A 309 -14.78 -10.06 13.04
CA LEU A 309 -14.42 -9.29 11.87
C LEU A 309 -13.28 -9.95 11.07
N MET A 310 -12.20 -10.34 11.75
CA MET A 310 -11.00 -10.89 11.11
C MET A 310 -11.19 -12.32 10.60
N LEU A 311 -11.92 -13.16 11.36
CA LEU A 311 -12.01 -14.60 11.09
C LEU A 311 -13.27 -15.00 10.32
N VAL A 312 -14.33 -14.19 10.35
CA VAL A 312 -15.62 -14.53 9.73
C VAL A 312 -16.06 -13.47 8.72
N ALA A 313 -16.29 -12.24 9.16
CA ALA A 313 -16.88 -11.22 8.30
C ALA A 313 -15.99 -10.88 7.09
N ARG A 314 -14.71 -10.60 7.32
CA ARG A 314 -13.76 -10.26 6.27
C ARG A 314 -13.51 -11.42 5.29
N PRO A 315 -13.23 -12.67 5.70
CA PRO A 315 -13.09 -13.79 4.79
C PRO A 315 -14.32 -14.03 3.92
N LEU A 316 -15.52 -14.01 4.49
CA LEU A 316 -16.77 -14.17 3.73
C LEU A 316 -16.98 -13.03 2.73
N ALA A 317 -16.70 -11.79 3.14
CA ALA A 317 -16.79 -10.63 2.28
C ALA A 317 -15.81 -10.71 1.10
N VAL A 318 -14.55 -11.09 1.35
CA VAL A 318 -13.51 -11.25 0.31
C VAL A 318 -13.91 -12.37 -0.65
N VAL A 319 -14.25 -13.55 -0.15
CA VAL A 319 -14.64 -14.68 -1.00
C VAL A 319 -15.84 -14.31 -1.85
N SER A 320 -16.90 -13.73 -1.26
CA SER A 320 -18.11 -13.34 -2.01
C SER A 320 -17.85 -12.26 -3.07
N SER A 321 -16.81 -11.44 -2.87
CA SER A 321 -16.46 -10.34 -3.78
C SER A 321 -15.64 -10.80 -4.97
N ILE A 322 -14.60 -11.61 -4.74
CA ILE A 322 -13.56 -11.84 -5.75
C ILE A 322 -13.38 -13.31 -6.17
N TRP A 323 -14.22 -14.24 -5.73
CA TRP A 323 -14.15 -15.65 -6.12
C TRP A 323 -14.25 -15.89 -7.65
N LYS A 324 -14.93 -14.99 -8.37
CA LYS A 324 -15.09 -15.06 -9.84
C LYS A 324 -13.88 -14.52 -10.63
N PHE A 325 -12.91 -13.91 -9.96
CA PHE A 325 -11.78 -13.25 -10.62
C PHE A 325 -10.51 -14.10 -10.67
N HIS A 326 -10.63 -15.42 -10.51
CA HIS A 326 -9.54 -16.39 -10.67
C HIS A 326 -8.35 -16.20 -9.71
N TYR A 327 -8.63 -15.73 -8.48
CA TYR A 327 -7.64 -15.72 -7.41
C TYR A 327 -7.40 -17.12 -6.86
N ASN A 328 -6.13 -17.45 -6.58
CA ASN A 328 -5.78 -18.68 -5.91
C ASN A 328 -6.34 -18.67 -4.47
N LYS A 329 -6.69 -19.83 -3.92
CA LYS A 329 -7.16 -19.96 -2.53
C LYS A 329 -6.21 -19.34 -1.51
N ARG A 330 -4.90 -19.37 -1.77
CA ARG A 330 -3.86 -18.75 -0.92
C ARG A 330 -3.90 -17.24 -0.99
N GLU A 331 -4.09 -16.67 -2.18
CA GLU A 331 -4.28 -15.22 -2.38
C GLU A 331 -5.56 -14.74 -1.70
N LEU A 332 -6.68 -15.47 -1.86
CA LEU A 332 -7.94 -15.18 -1.17
C LEU A 332 -7.77 -15.19 0.36
N ALA A 333 -7.10 -16.20 0.89
CA ALA A 333 -6.82 -16.30 2.32
C ALA A 333 -5.94 -15.14 2.81
N TYR A 334 -4.93 -14.75 2.02
CA TYR A 334 -4.06 -13.63 2.37
C TYR A 334 -4.80 -12.29 2.33
N ILE A 335 -5.55 -11.99 1.26
CA ILE A 335 -6.36 -10.76 1.15
C ILE A 335 -7.41 -10.69 2.28
N SER A 336 -7.95 -11.85 2.68
CA SER A 336 -8.86 -11.93 3.82
C SER A 336 -8.18 -11.58 5.14
N TRP A 337 -6.94 -12.05 5.35
CA TRP A 337 -6.17 -11.77 6.56
C TRP A 337 -5.67 -10.32 6.61
N VAL A 338 -5.23 -9.76 5.47
CA VAL A 338 -4.65 -8.43 5.37
C VAL A 338 -5.75 -7.34 5.35
N GLY A 339 -6.68 -7.42 6.29
CA GLY A 339 -7.69 -6.39 6.51
C GLY A 339 -7.31 -5.45 7.65
N LEU A 340 -6.06 -4.96 7.69
CA LEU A 340 -5.56 -4.10 8.75
C LEU A 340 -6.41 -2.82 8.88
N ARG A 341 -6.80 -2.46 10.11
CA ARG A 341 -7.56 -1.24 10.40
C ARG A 341 -6.61 -0.15 10.84
N GLY A 342 -6.63 0.99 10.15
CA GLY A 342 -5.78 2.14 10.43
C GLY A 342 -6.51 3.26 11.18
N ALA A 343 -6.16 4.49 10.85
CA ALA A 343 -6.73 5.67 11.50
C ALA A 343 -8.12 6.05 11.00
N VAL A 344 -8.51 5.65 9.79
CA VAL A 344 -9.81 5.99 9.20
C VAL A 344 -10.98 5.56 10.10
N PRO A 345 -11.05 4.33 10.62
CA PRO A 345 -12.07 3.92 11.57
C PRO A 345 -12.19 4.83 12.80
N ILE A 346 -11.08 5.26 13.36
CA ILE A 346 -11.09 6.12 14.55
C ILE A 346 -11.61 7.51 14.18
N THR A 347 -11.15 8.05 13.06
CA THR A 347 -11.65 9.35 12.54
C THR A 347 -13.15 9.28 12.24
N LEU A 348 -13.64 8.18 11.69
CA LEU A 348 -15.06 7.95 11.45
C LEU A 348 -15.86 7.81 12.75
N ALA A 349 -15.27 7.21 13.80
CA ALA A 349 -15.91 7.08 15.10
C ALA A 349 -16.11 8.43 15.82
N MET A 350 -15.38 9.47 15.45
CA MET A 350 -15.60 10.83 15.95
C MET A 350 -16.83 11.52 15.33
N MET A 351 -17.26 11.12 14.13
CA MET A 351 -18.43 11.74 13.49
C MET A 351 -19.74 11.58 14.30
N PRO A 352 -20.10 10.38 14.79
CA PRO A 352 -21.27 10.23 15.64
C PRO A 352 -21.19 11.06 16.93
N LEU A 353 -19.99 11.20 17.53
CA LEU A 353 -19.77 12.02 18.71
C LEU A 353 -20.07 13.50 18.44
N MET A 354 -19.55 14.04 17.32
CA MET A 354 -19.79 15.43 16.93
C MET A 354 -21.25 15.72 16.58
N MET A 355 -21.96 14.73 16.03
CA MET A 355 -23.36 14.86 15.65
C MET A 355 -24.33 14.55 16.79
N GLY A 356 -23.85 14.22 18.00
CA GLY A 356 -24.67 13.95 19.17
C GLY A 356 -25.50 12.65 19.06
N VAL A 357 -24.99 11.65 18.32
CA VAL A 357 -25.64 10.34 18.20
C VAL A 357 -25.65 9.66 19.58
N PRO A 358 -26.79 9.08 20.00
CA PRO A 358 -26.83 8.30 21.24
C PRO A 358 -25.79 7.17 21.25
N ASN A 359 -25.20 6.91 22.40
CA ASN A 359 -24.13 5.89 22.57
C ASN A 359 -22.88 6.07 21.70
N ALA A 360 -22.66 7.26 21.11
CA ALA A 360 -21.52 7.51 20.25
C ALA A 360 -20.15 7.28 20.96
N ARG A 361 -20.08 7.50 22.27
CA ARG A 361 -18.88 7.22 23.05
C ARG A 361 -18.53 5.73 23.07
N LEU A 362 -19.52 4.86 23.26
CA LEU A 362 -19.35 3.41 23.17
C LEU A 362 -18.83 3.00 21.76
N LEU A 363 -19.42 3.58 20.71
CA LEU A 363 -18.98 3.31 19.33
C LEU A 363 -17.51 3.69 19.13
N PHE A 364 -17.10 4.83 19.69
CA PHE A 364 -15.72 5.31 19.63
C PHE A 364 -14.77 4.36 20.38
N ASP A 365 -15.06 4.05 21.66
CA ASP A 365 -14.20 3.23 22.51
C ASP A 365 -14.01 1.81 21.93
N VAL A 366 -15.08 1.18 21.46
CA VAL A 366 -15.02 -0.15 20.84
C VAL A 366 -14.29 -0.11 19.48
N ALA A 367 -14.58 0.87 18.61
CA ALA A 367 -13.90 1.00 17.34
C ALA A 367 -12.39 1.20 17.53
N PHE A 368 -12.02 2.03 18.50
CA PHE A 368 -10.63 2.26 18.85
C PHE A 368 -9.92 0.99 19.34
N ALA A 369 -10.56 0.23 20.23
CA ALA A 369 -10.03 -1.03 20.73
C ALA A 369 -9.89 -2.07 19.60
N VAL A 370 -10.86 -2.15 18.67
CA VAL A 370 -10.77 -3.01 17.46
C VAL A 370 -9.58 -2.64 16.60
N VAL A 371 -9.29 -1.34 16.41
CA VAL A 371 -8.12 -0.88 15.65
C VAL A 371 -6.82 -1.29 16.33
N ILE A 372 -6.69 -1.09 17.64
CA ILE A 372 -5.50 -1.54 18.40
C ILE A 372 -5.30 -3.04 18.23
N LEU A 373 -6.35 -3.84 18.41
CA LEU A 373 -6.27 -5.29 18.27
C LEU A 373 -5.89 -5.71 16.84
N SER A 374 -6.43 -5.03 15.83
CA SER A 374 -6.07 -5.25 14.44
C SER A 374 -4.58 -4.95 14.20
N LEU A 375 -4.10 -3.79 14.66
CA LEU A 375 -2.69 -3.41 14.52
C LEU A 375 -1.76 -4.40 15.25
N LEU A 376 -2.13 -4.85 16.44
CA LEU A 376 -1.34 -5.81 17.22
C LEU A 376 -1.33 -7.20 16.57
N ILE A 377 -2.49 -7.75 16.24
CA ILE A 377 -2.62 -9.14 15.78
C ILE A 377 -2.26 -9.25 14.31
N GLN A 378 -2.95 -8.50 13.45
CA GLN A 378 -2.73 -8.57 12.01
C GLN A 378 -1.40 -7.92 11.64
N GLY A 379 -1.10 -6.71 12.17
CA GLY A 379 0.12 -5.99 11.86
C GLY A 379 1.39 -6.81 12.14
N ALA A 380 1.47 -7.48 13.27
CA ALA A 380 2.61 -8.33 13.61
C ALA A 380 2.72 -9.62 12.77
N THR A 381 1.60 -10.11 12.23
CA THR A 381 1.55 -11.42 11.54
C THR A 381 1.54 -11.33 10.02
N ILE A 382 1.30 -10.15 9.42
CA ILE A 382 1.23 -9.95 7.96
C ILE A 382 2.42 -10.55 7.22
N PRO A 383 3.70 -10.29 7.58
CA PRO A 383 4.85 -10.84 6.86
C PRO A 383 4.94 -12.37 7.01
N MET A 384 4.66 -12.90 8.20
CA MET A 384 4.68 -14.33 8.47
C MET A 384 3.62 -15.07 7.65
N VAL A 385 2.40 -14.54 7.60
CA VAL A 385 1.29 -15.14 6.84
C VAL A 385 1.57 -15.09 5.33
N ALA A 386 2.23 -14.03 4.81
CA ALA A 386 2.66 -13.96 3.41
C ALA A 386 3.58 -15.13 3.03
N HIS A 387 4.55 -15.45 3.88
CA HIS A 387 5.45 -16.58 3.67
C HIS A 387 4.72 -17.92 3.81
N TRP A 388 3.89 -18.08 4.83
CA TRP A 388 3.15 -19.32 5.08
C TRP A 388 2.18 -19.66 3.95
N LEU A 389 1.46 -18.67 3.44
CA LEU A 389 0.55 -18.83 2.31
C LEU A 389 1.27 -18.83 0.95
N ARG A 390 2.58 -18.58 0.92
CA ARG A 390 3.40 -18.55 -0.30
C ARG A 390 2.85 -17.56 -1.36
N VAL A 391 2.40 -16.40 -0.91
CA VAL A 391 1.98 -15.28 -1.78
C VAL A 391 3.09 -14.27 -2.00
N SER A 392 4.23 -14.45 -1.32
CA SER A 392 5.45 -13.71 -1.55
C SER A 392 6.18 -14.23 -2.79
N VAL A 393 6.72 -13.30 -3.57
CA VAL A 393 7.64 -13.59 -4.68
C VAL A 393 9.07 -13.25 -4.25
N PRO A 394 10.10 -13.90 -4.83
CA PRO A 394 11.47 -13.54 -4.53
C PRO A 394 11.73 -12.05 -4.75
N PRO A 395 12.56 -11.42 -3.90
CA PRO A 395 12.92 -10.02 -4.12
C PRO A 395 13.58 -9.88 -5.50
N LYS A 396 13.17 -8.85 -6.25
CA LYS A 396 13.91 -8.47 -7.46
C LYS A 396 15.23 -7.86 -7.05
N PRO A 397 16.29 -8.13 -7.79
CA PRO A 397 17.51 -7.37 -7.65
C PRO A 397 17.21 -5.90 -7.96
N GLU A 398 17.33 -5.06 -6.97
CA GLU A 398 17.10 -3.62 -7.08
C GLU A 398 18.40 -2.88 -6.69
N PRO A 399 18.65 -1.70 -7.29
CA PRO A 399 19.75 -0.87 -6.83
C PRO A 399 19.52 -0.46 -5.37
N LYS A 400 20.59 -0.37 -4.59
CA LYS A 400 20.57 0.07 -3.19
C LYS A 400 20.04 1.49 -3.02
N ASP A 401 20.37 2.37 -3.98
CA ASP A 401 19.89 3.75 -4.09
C ASP A 401 19.69 4.09 -5.57
N SER A 402 18.74 4.95 -5.86
CA SER A 402 18.44 5.40 -7.22
C SER A 402 18.23 6.90 -7.21
N ARG A 403 18.92 7.58 -8.13
CA ARG A 403 18.77 9.01 -8.35
C ARG A 403 18.64 9.29 -9.83
N GLU A 404 17.85 10.26 -10.20
CA GLU A 404 17.75 10.73 -11.56
C GLU A 404 18.55 12.03 -11.71
N ILE A 405 19.41 12.08 -12.73
CA ILE A 405 20.08 13.32 -13.14
C ILE A 405 19.25 13.89 -14.28
N TRP A 406 18.55 14.97 -14.00
CA TRP A 406 17.74 15.66 -14.99
C TRP A 406 18.61 16.55 -15.86
N LEU A 407 18.64 16.24 -17.15
CA LEU A 407 19.32 17.02 -18.18
C LEU A 407 18.44 18.13 -18.75
N SER A 408 17.11 17.93 -18.69
CA SER A 408 16.07 18.89 -19.04
C SER A 408 14.77 18.54 -18.29
N GLU A 409 13.70 19.34 -18.44
CA GLU A 409 12.40 19.06 -17.81
C GLU A 409 11.78 17.69 -18.15
N SER A 410 12.19 17.09 -19.27
CA SER A 410 11.64 15.83 -19.79
C SER A 410 12.67 14.76 -20.08
N ALA A 411 13.95 15.03 -19.86
CA ALA A 411 15.03 14.08 -20.09
C ALA A 411 15.87 13.89 -18.84
N SER A 412 15.86 12.67 -18.30
CA SER A 412 16.69 12.27 -17.17
C SER A 412 17.57 11.08 -17.51
N VAL A 413 18.63 10.93 -16.75
CA VAL A 413 19.51 9.76 -16.80
C VAL A 413 19.55 9.15 -15.39
N PRO A 414 19.17 7.88 -15.24
CA PRO A 414 19.22 7.22 -13.94
C PRO A 414 20.65 6.99 -13.50
N LEU A 415 20.95 7.39 -12.26
CA LEU A 415 22.18 7.11 -11.54
C LEU A 415 21.86 6.12 -10.43
N LEU A 416 22.37 4.91 -10.53
CA LEU A 416 21.99 3.79 -9.69
C LEU A 416 23.16 3.28 -8.86
N ALA A 417 22.93 3.05 -7.59
CA ALA A 417 23.92 2.50 -6.67
C ALA A 417 23.69 1.00 -6.46
N TYR A 418 24.74 0.22 -6.60
CA TYR A 418 24.72 -1.21 -6.34
C TYR A 418 25.74 -1.56 -5.25
N GLU A 419 25.31 -2.35 -4.28
CA GLU A 419 26.18 -2.86 -3.23
C GLU A 419 26.81 -4.19 -3.68
N VAL A 420 28.11 -4.30 -3.51
CA VAL A 420 28.84 -5.53 -3.77
C VAL A 420 28.61 -6.47 -2.59
N VAL A 421 27.88 -7.55 -2.84
CA VAL A 421 27.64 -8.58 -1.83
C VAL A 421 28.86 -9.51 -1.78
N ALA A 422 29.19 -10.01 -0.59
CA ALA A 422 30.26 -10.99 -0.43
C ALA A 422 29.97 -12.27 -1.24
N ASP A 423 30.99 -12.84 -1.86
CA ASP A 423 30.89 -14.00 -2.75
C ASP A 423 30.02 -13.77 -4.00
N SER A 424 29.82 -12.49 -4.41
CA SER A 424 29.17 -12.17 -5.67
C SER A 424 30.15 -12.26 -6.84
N ASP A 425 29.63 -12.56 -8.04
CA ASP A 425 30.43 -12.67 -9.26
C ASP A 425 31.17 -11.37 -9.65
N VAL A 426 30.74 -10.24 -9.10
CA VAL A 426 31.36 -8.92 -9.36
C VAL A 426 32.51 -8.61 -8.38
N GLU A 427 32.67 -9.36 -7.31
CA GLU A 427 33.75 -9.17 -6.36
C GLU A 427 35.11 -9.47 -7.03
N GLY A 428 36.06 -8.55 -6.90
CA GLY A 428 37.36 -8.63 -7.55
C GLY A 428 37.44 -8.12 -8.99
N MET A 429 36.32 -7.82 -9.63
CA MET A 429 36.26 -7.21 -10.97
C MET A 429 36.55 -5.71 -10.90
N HIS A 430 37.04 -5.14 -12.01
CA HIS A 430 37.07 -3.69 -12.16
C HIS A 430 35.65 -3.15 -12.35
N PRO A 431 35.25 -2.01 -11.77
CA PRO A 431 33.87 -1.49 -11.91
C PRO A 431 33.38 -1.37 -13.37
N ASP A 432 34.25 -0.95 -14.30
CA ASP A 432 33.88 -0.84 -15.71
C ASP A 432 33.85 -2.20 -16.44
N GLU A 433 34.61 -3.21 -15.96
CA GLU A 433 34.56 -4.57 -16.51
C GLU A 433 33.20 -5.21 -16.34
N VAL A 434 32.48 -4.92 -15.23
CA VAL A 434 31.13 -5.43 -14.97
C VAL A 434 30.16 -5.02 -16.08
N ALA A 435 30.23 -3.77 -16.53
CA ALA A 435 29.40 -3.28 -17.62
C ALA A 435 29.83 -3.83 -18.98
N HIS A 436 31.13 -3.97 -19.20
CA HIS A 436 31.68 -4.49 -20.45
C HIS A 436 31.37 -5.98 -20.67
N ASP A 437 31.45 -6.80 -19.63
CA ASP A 437 31.10 -8.23 -19.66
C ASP A 437 29.62 -8.48 -20.08
N LEU A 438 28.75 -7.51 -19.81
CA LEU A 438 27.35 -7.56 -20.14
C LEU A 438 26.99 -6.87 -21.48
N ASP A 439 28.01 -6.46 -22.27
CA ASP A 439 27.82 -5.66 -23.51
C ASP A 439 27.02 -4.36 -23.28
N LEU A 440 27.08 -3.79 -22.08
CA LEU A 440 26.36 -2.58 -21.72
C LEU A 440 27.15 -1.33 -22.09
N LEU A 441 27.27 -1.04 -23.38
CA LEU A 441 28.12 0.02 -23.94
C LEU A 441 27.84 1.43 -23.42
N ALA A 442 26.61 1.70 -22.98
CA ALA A 442 26.19 3.00 -22.47
C ALA A 442 26.26 3.09 -20.92
N THR A 443 26.61 2.01 -20.23
CA THR A 443 26.69 1.93 -18.78
C THR A 443 28.12 2.18 -18.34
N ARG A 444 28.33 3.12 -17.39
CA ARG A 444 29.65 3.43 -16.83
C ARG A 444 29.59 3.64 -15.34
N CYS A 445 30.64 3.19 -14.65
CA CYS A 445 30.80 3.50 -13.24
C CYS A 445 31.15 4.98 -13.06
N PHE A 446 30.32 5.69 -12.32
CA PHE A 446 30.49 7.11 -12.01
C PHE A 446 31.29 7.34 -10.74
N ALA A 447 31.06 6.52 -9.71
CA ALA A 447 31.75 6.63 -8.43
C ALA A 447 31.73 5.30 -7.66
N LEU A 448 32.77 5.08 -6.87
CA LEU A 448 32.86 3.96 -5.94
C LEU A 448 32.96 4.51 -4.50
N ILE A 449 32.12 3.99 -3.62
CA ILE A 449 32.13 4.33 -2.19
C ILE A 449 32.59 3.11 -1.41
N ARG A 450 33.66 3.25 -0.65
CA ARG A 450 34.25 2.24 0.23
C ARG A 450 34.37 2.82 1.63
N ASN A 451 33.83 2.13 2.63
CA ASN A 451 33.85 2.60 4.03
C ASN A 451 33.36 4.06 4.20
N HIS A 452 32.28 4.40 3.53
CA HIS A 452 31.67 5.75 3.50
C HIS A 452 32.55 6.85 2.89
N LYS A 453 33.64 6.51 2.18
CA LYS A 453 34.50 7.46 1.49
C LYS A 453 34.50 7.15 -0.01
N ARG A 454 34.56 8.22 -0.80
CA ARG A 454 34.73 8.08 -2.25
C ARG A 454 36.14 7.55 -2.53
N GLU A 455 36.21 6.46 -3.30
CA GLU A 455 37.43 5.88 -3.82
C GLU A 455 37.70 6.44 -5.22
N GLU A 456 38.95 6.72 -5.55
CA GLU A 456 39.35 7.12 -6.90
C GLU A 456 39.35 5.89 -7.81
N LEU A 457 38.66 6.02 -8.97
CA LEU A 457 38.63 4.97 -9.98
C LEU A 457 39.92 4.98 -10.79
N GLY A 458 40.85 4.06 -10.49
CA GLY A 458 42.07 3.83 -11.22
C GLY A 458 42.08 2.46 -11.90
N LEU A 459 43.03 2.19 -12.79
CA LEU A 459 43.13 0.93 -13.54
C LEU A 459 43.22 -0.33 -12.65
N ASP A 460 43.73 -0.17 -11.44
CA ASP A 460 43.92 -1.26 -10.48
C ASP A 460 42.77 -1.36 -9.47
N THR A 461 41.72 -0.52 -9.61
CA THR A 461 40.57 -0.54 -8.70
C THR A 461 39.81 -1.85 -8.85
N ARG A 462 39.60 -2.57 -7.75
CA ARG A 462 38.81 -3.79 -7.72
C ARG A 462 37.68 -3.66 -6.70
N LEU A 463 36.50 -4.16 -7.08
CA LEU A 463 35.31 -4.20 -6.22
C LEU A 463 35.58 -5.16 -5.06
N LYS A 464 35.16 -4.74 -3.85
CA LYS A 464 35.25 -5.53 -2.62
C LYS A 464 33.85 -5.63 -2.00
N ALA A 465 33.62 -6.69 -1.25
CA ALA A 465 32.37 -6.82 -0.48
C ALA A 465 32.11 -5.59 0.40
N GLY A 466 30.89 -5.06 0.37
CA GLY A 466 30.47 -3.84 1.06
C GLY A 466 30.75 -2.53 0.31
N ASP A 467 31.42 -2.57 -0.84
CA ASP A 467 31.53 -1.42 -1.72
C ASP A 467 30.16 -1.04 -2.30
N VAL A 468 29.94 0.25 -2.54
CA VAL A 468 28.78 0.76 -3.24
C VAL A 468 29.23 1.45 -4.52
N ALA A 469 28.92 0.82 -5.65
CA ALA A 469 29.28 1.32 -6.97
C ALA A 469 28.10 2.03 -7.63
N TRP A 470 28.32 3.26 -8.06
CA TRP A 470 27.33 4.11 -8.73
C TRP A 470 27.53 4.08 -10.23
N TYR A 471 26.48 3.74 -10.95
CA TYR A 471 26.49 3.64 -12.41
C TYR A 471 25.48 4.59 -13.04
N ILE A 472 25.88 5.16 -14.17
CA ILE A 472 24.95 5.78 -15.11
C ILE A 472 24.45 4.66 -16.01
N VAL A 473 23.14 4.39 -16.00
CA VAL A 473 22.56 3.22 -16.66
C VAL A 473 21.35 3.64 -17.50
N PRO A 474 21.30 3.32 -18.80
CA PRO A 474 20.07 3.47 -19.58
C PRO A 474 18.93 2.61 -18.99
N GLU A 475 17.70 3.12 -19.07
CA GLU A 475 16.54 2.49 -18.42
C GLU A 475 16.37 1.00 -18.78
N HIS A 476 16.63 0.64 -20.03
CA HIS A 476 16.51 -0.75 -20.53
C HIS A 476 17.63 -1.69 -20.02
N GLN A 477 18.69 -1.18 -19.42
CA GLN A 477 19.83 -1.96 -18.92
C GLN A 477 19.85 -2.09 -17.39
N VAL A 478 18.99 -1.37 -16.69
CA VAL A 478 18.93 -1.33 -15.22
C VAL A 478 18.79 -2.72 -14.62
N GLU A 479 17.87 -3.52 -15.14
CA GLU A 479 17.59 -4.85 -14.62
C GLU A 479 18.74 -5.84 -14.85
N THR A 480 19.40 -5.74 -15.98
CA THR A 480 20.55 -6.60 -16.33
C THR A 480 21.71 -6.36 -15.37
N LEU A 481 22.01 -5.07 -15.11
CA LEU A 481 23.08 -4.72 -14.18
C LEU A 481 22.72 -5.08 -12.73
N ALA A 482 21.46 -4.84 -12.32
CA ALA A 482 20.98 -5.20 -10.99
C ALA A 482 21.11 -6.71 -10.72
N LYS A 483 20.75 -7.54 -11.71
CA LYS A 483 20.92 -9.00 -11.62
C LYS A 483 22.37 -9.38 -11.37
N ARG A 484 23.32 -8.79 -12.09
CA ARG A 484 24.75 -9.11 -11.96
C ARG A 484 25.30 -8.81 -10.56
N PHE A 485 24.91 -7.70 -9.96
CA PHE A 485 25.31 -7.35 -8.59
C PHE A 485 24.64 -8.19 -7.50
N ALA A 486 23.43 -8.67 -7.75
CA ALA A 486 22.66 -9.45 -6.77
C ALA A 486 22.89 -10.98 -6.91
N GLU A 487 23.56 -11.44 -7.97
CA GLU A 487 23.84 -12.85 -8.20
C GLU A 487 24.86 -13.35 -7.18
N THR A 488 24.34 -14.01 -6.13
CA THR A 488 25.09 -14.84 -5.20
C THR A 488 24.59 -16.27 -5.34
N GLY A 489 25.40 -17.26 -5.04
CA GLY A 489 24.98 -18.67 -5.11
C GLY A 489 23.69 -18.95 -4.36
N SER A 490 23.41 -18.25 -3.25
CA SER A 490 22.19 -18.40 -2.47
C SER A 490 20.96 -17.72 -3.12
N SER A 491 21.13 -16.55 -3.72
CA SER A 491 20.02 -15.85 -4.42
C SER A 491 19.62 -16.57 -5.71
N MET A 492 20.60 -17.14 -6.41
CA MET A 492 20.39 -17.97 -7.59
C MET A 492 19.62 -19.24 -7.25
N SER A 493 19.95 -19.92 -6.15
CA SER A 493 19.24 -21.11 -5.70
C SER A 493 17.80 -20.83 -5.28
N LEU A 494 17.53 -19.69 -4.63
CA LEU A 494 16.18 -19.25 -4.29
C LEU A 494 15.35 -18.93 -5.53
N SER A 495 15.92 -18.20 -6.49
CA SER A 495 15.25 -17.90 -7.76
C SER A 495 14.94 -19.17 -8.55
N GLN A 496 15.89 -20.08 -8.67
CA GLN A 496 15.69 -21.37 -9.35
C GLN A 496 14.66 -22.26 -8.64
N SER A 497 14.68 -22.30 -7.31
CA SER A 497 13.71 -23.10 -6.56
C SER A 497 12.27 -22.59 -6.73
N PHE A 498 12.10 -21.28 -6.95
CA PHE A 498 10.80 -20.63 -7.12
C PHE A 498 10.32 -20.62 -8.57
N PHE A 499 11.13 -20.13 -9.50
CA PHE A 499 10.75 -19.98 -10.92
C PHE A 499 11.02 -21.22 -11.75
N GLY A 500 11.91 -22.09 -11.33
CA GLY A 500 12.38 -23.26 -12.07
C GLY A 500 13.82 -23.10 -12.56
N GLU A 501 14.38 -24.19 -13.02
CA GLU A 501 15.80 -24.33 -13.40
C GLU A 501 16.09 -23.72 -14.78
N PHE A 502 15.08 -23.71 -15.66
CA PHE A 502 15.23 -23.26 -17.03
C PHE A 502 14.36 -22.02 -17.31
N VAL A 503 14.90 -21.13 -18.13
CA VAL A 503 14.17 -19.95 -18.62
C VAL A 503 13.79 -20.20 -20.06
N VAL A 504 12.51 -20.07 -20.39
CA VAL A 504 11.97 -20.33 -21.71
C VAL A 504 11.26 -19.09 -22.28
N ASN A 505 11.37 -18.92 -23.59
CA ASN A 505 10.72 -17.81 -24.28
C ASN A 505 9.22 -18.10 -24.46
N PRO A 506 8.32 -17.20 -24.03
CA PRO A 506 6.87 -17.39 -24.19
C PRO A 506 6.40 -17.51 -25.64
N SER A 507 7.20 -17.08 -26.61
CA SER A 507 6.90 -17.18 -28.05
C SER A 507 7.25 -18.55 -28.66
N SER A 508 8.00 -19.40 -27.93
CA SER A 508 8.31 -20.76 -28.38
C SER A 508 7.04 -21.61 -28.44
N LEU A 509 7.02 -22.59 -29.35
CA LEU A 509 5.91 -23.54 -29.43
C LEU A 509 5.91 -24.50 -28.25
N ALA A 510 4.73 -24.79 -27.73
CA ALA A 510 4.58 -25.73 -26.63
C ALA A 510 4.98 -27.15 -27.06
N GLY A 511 4.79 -27.52 -28.33
CA GLY A 511 5.21 -28.77 -28.89
C GLY A 511 6.74 -28.98 -28.89
N ASP A 512 7.52 -27.92 -29.16
CA ASP A 512 8.98 -27.97 -29.09
C ASP A 512 9.47 -28.29 -27.68
N LEU A 513 8.85 -27.64 -26.68
CA LEU A 513 9.14 -27.90 -25.27
C LEU A 513 8.71 -29.32 -24.86
N ALA A 514 7.57 -29.78 -25.40
CA ALA A 514 7.08 -31.13 -25.14
C ALA A 514 8.04 -32.19 -25.69
N MET A 515 8.58 -32.00 -26.90
CA MET A 515 9.58 -32.89 -27.46
C MET A 515 10.90 -32.90 -26.69
N ALA A 516 11.37 -31.69 -26.26
CA ALA A 516 12.64 -31.58 -25.57
C ALA A 516 12.64 -32.19 -24.16
N TYR A 517 11.52 -32.10 -23.46
CA TYR A 517 11.42 -32.48 -22.04
C TYR A 517 10.43 -33.62 -21.77
N GLY A 518 9.81 -34.21 -22.80
CA GLY A 518 8.86 -35.33 -22.64
C GLY A 518 7.51 -34.92 -22.02
N LEU A 519 7.05 -33.68 -22.27
CA LEU A 519 5.76 -33.20 -21.79
C LEU A 519 4.60 -33.86 -22.55
N GLN A 520 3.57 -34.27 -21.84
CA GLN A 520 2.34 -34.77 -22.45
C GLN A 520 1.40 -33.59 -22.73
N LEU A 521 1.25 -33.22 -23.99
CA LEU A 521 0.34 -32.18 -24.48
C LEU A 521 -0.63 -32.79 -25.49
N ASP A 522 -1.85 -32.28 -25.52
CA ASP A 522 -2.79 -32.58 -26.58
C ASP A 522 -2.30 -31.98 -27.91
N GLU A 523 -2.68 -32.60 -29.03
CA GLU A 523 -2.29 -32.14 -30.40
C GLU A 523 -2.69 -30.68 -30.65
N ALA A 524 -3.83 -30.25 -30.11
CA ALA A 524 -4.30 -28.87 -30.20
C ALA A 524 -3.46 -27.90 -29.31
N GLU A 525 -2.84 -28.35 -28.26
CA GLU A 525 -1.99 -27.54 -27.37
C GLU A 525 -0.55 -27.47 -27.85
N SER A 526 -0.07 -28.49 -28.54
CA SER A 526 1.28 -28.56 -29.11
C SER A 526 1.53 -27.47 -30.16
N ASN A 527 0.48 -27.04 -30.87
CA ASN A 527 0.54 -25.98 -31.89
C ASN A 527 0.42 -24.56 -31.31
N LEU A 528 0.20 -24.43 -30.02
CA LEU A 528 0.13 -23.12 -29.34
C LEU A 528 1.52 -22.65 -28.92
N THR A 529 1.73 -21.31 -28.89
CA THR A 529 2.89 -20.77 -28.19
C THR A 529 2.72 -20.96 -26.67
N LEU A 530 3.83 -20.99 -25.93
CA LEU A 530 3.78 -21.08 -24.47
C LEU A 530 2.95 -19.96 -23.84
N ARG A 531 2.97 -18.77 -24.43
CA ARG A 531 2.12 -17.64 -24.05
C ARG A 531 0.63 -17.96 -24.22
N GLN A 532 0.25 -18.54 -25.35
CA GLN A 532 -1.14 -18.91 -25.64
C GLN A 532 -1.60 -20.06 -24.72
N LEU A 533 -0.74 -21.06 -24.54
CA LEU A 533 -1.00 -22.19 -23.65
C LEU A 533 -1.19 -21.72 -22.20
N PHE A 534 -0.31 -20.83 -21.73
CA PHE A 534 -0.41 -20.27 -20.39
C PHE A 534 -1.74 -19.51 -20.20
N LYS A 535 -2.08 -18.61 -21.14
CA LYS A 535 -3.36 -17.87 -21.12
C LYS A 535 -4.59 -18.77 -21.18
N LYS A 536 -4.53 -19.86 -21.95
CA LYS A 536 -5.64 -20.84 -22.07
C LYS A 536 -5.89 -21.58 -20.75
N ARG A 537 -4.83 -21.97 -20.03
CA ARG A 537 -4.94 -22.74 -18.80
C ARG A 537 -5.09 -21.88 -17.54
N PHE A 538 -4.63 -20.64 -17.58
CA PHE A 538 -4.61 -19.76 -16.40
C PHE A 538 -5.90 -18.95 -16.20
N GLU A 539 -6.69 -18.73 -17.26
CA GLU A 539 -7.99 -18.00 -17.26
C GLU A 539 -7.98 -16.59 -16.61
N GLY A 540 -6.83 -15.94 -16.44
CA GLY A 540 -6.68 -14.63 -15.81
C GLY A 540 -5.62 -13.77 -16.51
N VAL A 541 -5.35 -12.57 -15.94
CA VAL A 541 -4.20 -11.76 -16.34
C VAL A 541 -2.97 -12.34 -15.63
N PRO A 542 -2.01 -12.95 -16.37
CA PRO A 542 -0.83 -13.53 -15.76
C PRO A 542 0.05 -12.43 -15.15
N VAL A 543 0.55 -12.66 -13.94
CA VAL A 543 1.53 -11.81 -13.26
C VAL A 543 2.70 -12.66 -12.79
N GLU A 544 3.81 -12.01 -12.41
CA GLU A 544 5.00 -12.68 -11.91
C GLU A 544 4.68 -13.64 -10.74
N GLY A 545 5.17 -14.87 -10.82
CA GLY A 545 4.92 -15.92 -9.83
C GLY A 545 3.70 -16.81 -10.11
N ASP A 546 2.86 -16.48 -11.11
CA ASP A 546 1.76 -17.36 -11.52
C ASP A 546 2.27 -18.64 -12.15
N ARG A 547 1.55 -19.74 -11.91
CA ARG A 547 1.99 -21.10 -12.29
C ARG A 547 0.88 -21.87 -12.99
N ILE A 548 1.29 -22.62 -14.01
CA ILE A 548 0.45 -23.68 -14.58
C ILE A 548 1.19 -25.01 -14.50
N HIS A 549 0.44 -26.08 -14.31
CA HIS A 549 0.96 -27.44 -14.28
C HIS A 549 0.69 -28.11 -15.61
N ILE A 550 1.73 -28.74 -16.17
CA ILE A 550 1.67 -29.50 -17.43
C ILE A 550 2.27 -30.88 -17.15
N GLY A 551 1.41 -31.84 -16.82
CA GLY A 551 1.91 -33.12 -16.30
C GLY A 551 2.68 -32.94 -14.98
N GLY A 552 3.91 -33.46 -14.91
CA GLY A 552 4.80 -33.25 -13.76
C GLY A 552 5.59 -31.94 -13.77
N PHE A 553 5.49 -31.14 -14.83
CA PHE A 553 6.23 -29.88 -14.99
C PHE A 553 5.44 -28.68 -14.50
N VAL A 554 6.16 -27.65 -14.05
CA VAL A 554 5.56 -26.39 -13.63
C VAL A 554 6.14 -25.26 -14.47
N LEU A 555 5.28 -24.57 -15.21
CA LEU A 555 5.61 -23.31 -15.89
C LEU A 555 5.22 -22.15 -14.97
N THR A 556 6.18 -21.27 -14.66
CA THR A 556 5.99 -20.11 -13.79
C THR A 556 6.26 -18.82 -14.58
N VAL A 557 5.43 -17.81 -14.48
CA VAL A 557 5.72 -16.49 -15.05
C VAL A 557 6.90 -15.90 -14.26
N LYS A 558 8.04 -15.70 -14.93
CA LYS A 558 9.26 -15.16 -14.31
C LYS A 558 9.32 -13.64 -14.43
N GLU A 559 8.86 -13.10 -15.55
CA GLU A 559 8.93 -11.67 -15.83
C GLU A 559 7.81 -11.26 -16.79
N THR A 560 7.22 -10.08 -16.52
CA THR A 560 6.23 -9.44 -17.39
C THR A 560 6.76 -8.11 -17.91
N ASP A 561 6.42 -7.73 -19.14
CA ASP A 561 6.73 -6.42 -19.72
C ASP A 561 5.81 -5.32 -19.13
N LYS A 562 6.14 -4.05 -19.35
CA LYS A 562 5.32 -2.89 -18.96
C LYS A 562 3.90 -2.94 -19.54
N ASP A 563 3.70 -3.60 -20.66
CA ASP A 563 2.38 -3.84 -21.25
C ASP A 563 1.62 -5.03 -20.63
N GLY A 564 2.22 -5.71 -19.63
CA GLY A 564 1.68 -6.88 -18.94
C GLY A 564 1.73 -8.15 -19.79
N SER A 565 2.50 -8.19 -20.86
CA SER A 565 2.79 -9.42 -21.60
C SER A 565 3.88 -10.22 -20.89
N MET A 566 3.82 -11.54 -20.97
CA MET A 566 4.86 -12.42 -20.41
C MET A 566 6.14 -12.24 -21.23
N LYS A 567 7.23 -11.82 -20.57
CA LYS A 567 8.55 -11.66 -21.18
C LYS A 567 9.38 -12.94 -21.06
N TRP A 568 9.37 -13.55 -19.87
CA TRP A 568 10.05 -14.82 -19.61
C TRP A 568 9.20 -15.75 -18.78
N LEU A 569 9.30 -17.03 -19.07
CA LEU A 569 8.72 -18.12 -18.27
C LEU A 569 9.84 -18.96 -17.67
N GLY A 570 9.66 -19.41 -16.45
CA GLY A 570 10.51 -20.40 -15.81
C GLY A 570 9.90 -21.79 -15.92
N LEU A 571 10.72 -22.79 -16.20
CA LEU A 571 10.33 -24.19 -16.28
C LEU A 571 10.99 -24.97 -15.14
N LYS A 572 10.15 -25.57 -14.31
CA LYS A 572 10.58 -26.49 -13.26
C LYS A 572 10.31 -27.92 -13.72
N VAL A 573 11.37 -28.72 -13.75
CA VAL A 573 11.31 -30.14 -14.12
C VAL A 573 10.94 -30.96 -12.89
N PRO A 574 10.16 -32.06 -13.03
CA PRO A 574 9.92 -32.97 -11.93
C PRO A 574 11.24 -33.58 -11.43
N SER A 575 11.50 -33.49 -10.13
CA SER A 575 12.67 -34.07 -9.47
C SER A 575 12.58 -35.59 -9.41
#